data_34b196ca88d9629390659d6b086c5d1b
#
_entry.id   34b196ca88d9629390659d6b086c5d1b
#
_cell.length_a   1.000
_cell.length_b   1.000
_cell.length_c   1.000
_cell.angle_alpha   90.00
_cell.angle_beta   90.00
_cell.angle_gamma   90.00
#
_symmetry.space_group_name_H-M   'P 1'
#
loop_
_entity.id
_entity.type
_entity.pdbx_description
1 polymer ?
#
loop_
_entity_poly.entity_id
_entity_poly.type
_entity_poly.pdbx_seq_one_letter_code
_entity_poly.pdbx_strand_id
1 'polypeptide(L)'
;LVRVDHDFGRAMGVDVVVGWPDDVDWRDGVVLASLDDVHDVLDRSGGISRAISLATVAAPLPDRARNRLAAEDFRDLVAPESRVALVRARVPDLGSRALEGVYDRVDAELGELQRRQPGWRFELTGMSVVSARNIRQLVRDLGSSLFLEVVVIGVILACAFRSPLAGLVSLVPNVFPLTVIGSLLVATGRSLDPATVIVFNVCLGLAVDDTVHLM
;
A
#
# COMPACT_ATOMS: atom_id res chain seq x y z
N LEU A 1 15.03 11.88 -7.49
CA LEU A 1 14.63 10.85 -6.50
C LEU A 1 15.66 9.74 -6.42
N VAL A 2 15.99 9.05 -7.52
CA VAL A 2 17.03 7.98 -7.56
C VAL A 2 18.37 8.44 -6.97
N ARG A 3 18.78 9.69 -7.23
CA ARG A 3 20.02 10.25 -6.70
C ARG A 3 19.94 10.51 -5.19
N VAL A 4 18.80 10.98 -4.69
CA VAL A 4 18.56 11.15 -3.25
C VAL A 4 18.58 9.81 -2.52
N ASP A 5 17.97 8.78 -3.11
CA ASP A 5 17.95 7.43 -2.56
C ASP A 5 19.35 6.80 -2.50
N HIS A 6 20.20 7.11 -3.49
CA HIS A 6 21.61 6.67 -3.51
C HIS A 6 22.48 7.41 -2.47
N ASP A 7 22.26 8.72 -2.28
CA ASP A 7 23.14 9.56 -1.46
C ASP A 7 22.72 9.53 0.04
N PHE A 8 21.44 9.32 0.34
CA PHE A 8 20.88 9.31 1.72
C PHE A 8 20.40 7.93 2.18
N GLY A 9 20.59 6.90 1.37
CA GLY A 9 20.03 5.57 1.60
C GLY A 9 18.52 5.56 1.36
N ARG A 10 17.86 4.44 1.56
CA ARG A 10 16.44 4.24 1.29
C ARG A 10 15.57 5.26 2.03
N ALA A 11 14.76 6.02 1.27
CA ALA A 11 14.10 7.22 1.77
C ALA A 11 12.75 6.96 2.45
N MET A 12 12.06 5.85 2.10
CA MET A 12 10.70 5.60 2.58
C MET A 12 10.69 4.60 3.74
N GLY A 13 9.95 4.95 4.82
CA GLY A 13 9.78 4.09 5.99
C GLY A 13 8.79 2.95 5.74
N VAL A 14 9.17 1.77 6.19
CA VAL A 14 8.33 0.58 6.32
C VAL A 14 8.45 0.11 7.76
N ASP A 15 7.33 -0.08 8.42
CA ASP A 15 7.29 -0.53 9.81
C ASP A 15 6.47 -1.82 9.90
N VAL A 16 6.90 -2.73 10.79
CA VAL A 16 6.08 -3.87 11.20
C VAL A 16 5.71 -3.67 12.66
N VAL A 17 4.42 -3.65 12.95
CA VAL A 17 3.89 -3.65 14.31
C VAL A 17 3.85 -5.09 14.80
N VAL A 18 4.50 -5.33 15.94
CA VAL A 18 4.49 -6.62 16.63
C VAL A 18 3.74 -6.46 17.95
N GLY A 19 2.59 -7.10 18.07
CA GLY A 19 1.80 -7.13 19.30
C GLY A 19 1.94 -8.47 20.00
N TRP A 20 2.02 -8.47 21.34
CA TRP A 20 2.16 -9.68 22.17
C TRP A 20 1.00 -9.86 23.14
N PRO A 21 0.77 -11.10 23.65
CA PRO A 21 -0.32 -11.41 24.58
C PRO A 21 -0.13 -10.77 25.97
N ASP A 22 -1.20 -10.76 26.76
CA ASP A 22 -1.31 -10.06 28.06
C ASP A 22 -0.33 -10.57 29.15
N ASP A 23 0.06 -11.83 29.05
CA ASP A 23 0.91 -12.54 30.00
C ASP A 23 2.42 -12.39 29.76
N VAL A 24 2.81 -11.62 28.73
CA VAL A 24 4.21 -11.46 28.30
C VAL A 24 4.70 -10.03 28.57
N ASP A 25 5.85 -9.90 29.24
CA ASP A 25 6.52 -8.60 29.41
C ASP A 25 7.36 -8.25 28.17
N TRP A 26 7.40 -6.98 27.80
CA TRP A 26 8.13 -6.49 26.64
C TRP A 26 9.66 -6.73 26.70
N ARG A 27 10.21 -7.00 27.90
CA ARG A 27 11.62 -7.33 28.12
C ARG A 27 11.92 -8.82 27.99
N ASP A 28 10.89 -9.64 27.89
CA ASP A 28 11.05 -11.07 27.78
C ASP A 28 11.78 -11.48 26.52
N GLY A 29 12.62 -12.50 26.63
CA GLY A 29 13.36 -13.03 25.49
C GLY A 29 12.46 -13.51 24.35
N VAL A 30 11.22 -13.86 24.64
CA VAL A 30 10.22 -14.28 23.63
C VAL A 30 9.82 -13.10 22.74
N VAL A 31 9.69 -11.88 23.31
CA VAL A 31 9.40 -10.68 22.51
C VAL A 31 10.57 -10.38 21.59
N LEU A 32 11.80 -10.44 22.11
CA LEU A 32 13.00 -10.21 21.30
C LEU A 32 13.13 -11.25 20.18
N ALA A 33 12.86 -12.52 20.46
CA ALA A 33 12.88 -13.59 19.47
C ALA A 33 11.83 -13.37 18.37
N SER A 34 10.62 -12.93 18.72
CA SER A 34 9.58 -12.60 17.73
C SER A 34 9.93 -11.37 16.88
N LEU A 35 10.65 -10.40 17.44
CA LEU A 35 11.19 -9.27 16.67
C LEU A 35 12.28 -9.73 15.71
N ASP A 36 13.14 -10.67 16.11
CA ASP A 36 14.17 -11.26 15.24
C ASP A 36 13.54 -12.09 14.11
N ASP A 37 12.46 -12.85 14.38
CA ASP A 37 11.69 -13.53 13.34
C ASP A 37 11.18 -12.55 12.27
N VAL A 38 10.73 -11.36 12.68
CA VAL A 38 10.30 -10.29 11.74
C VAL A 38 11.49 -9.72 10.97
N HIS A 39 12.67 -9.56 11.60
CA HIS A 39 13.88 -9.17 10.89
C HIS A 39 14.21 -10.16 9.77
N ASP A 40 14.13 -11.46 10.07
CA ASP A 40 14.37 -12.52 9.08
C ASP A 40 13.35 -12.47 7.91
N VAL A 41 12.08 -12.18 8.19
CA VAL A 41 11.05 -11.98 7.16
C VAL A 41 11.41 -10.81 6.25
N LEU A 42 11.77 -9.66 6.83
CA LEU A 42 12.12 -8.46 6.06
C LEU A 42 13.39 -8.66 5.23
N ASP A 43 14.41 -9.31 5.77
CA ASP A 43 15.68 -9.57 5.08
C ASP A 43 15.48 -10.55 3.89
N ARG A 44 14.65 -11.58 4.04
CA ARG A 44 14.33 -12.53 2.95
C ARG A 44 13.48 -11.93 1.85
N SER A 45 12.63 -10.96 2.17
CA SER A 45 11.70 -10.38 1.19
C SER A 45 12.40 -9.59 0.08
N GLY A 46 13.65 -9.22 0.25
CA GLY A 46 14.47 -8.48 -0.70
C GLY A 46 13.98 -7.05 -0.95
N GLY A 47 14.87 -6.15 -1.25
CA GLY A 47 14.52 -4.74 -1.49
C GLY A 47 14.31 -3.88 -0.24
N ILE A 48 14.26 -4.47 0.97
CA ILE A 48 14.14 -3.78 2.25
C ILE A 48 15.52 -3.60 2.88
N SER A 49 15.79 -2.46 3.53
CA SER A 49 17.03 -2.26 4.25
C SER A 49 17.05 -3.07 5.54
N ARG A 50 18.24 -3.17 6.14
CA ARG A 50 18.37 -3.75 7.48
C ARG A 50 17.38 -3.10 8.45
N ALA A 51 16.59 -3.92 9.11
CA ALA A 51 15.59 -3.47 10.06
C ALA A 51 16.24 -3.09 11.41
N ILE A 52 15.60 -2.19 12.14
CA ILE A 52 15.98 -1.75 13.47
C ILE A 52 14.77 -1.95 14.38
N SER A 53 14.99 -2.61 15.51
CA SER A 53 13.96 -2.82 16.54
C SER A 53 14.57 -2.83 17.93
N LEU A 54 13.75 -3.05 18.95
CA LEU A 54 14.24 -3.30 20.30
C LEU A 54 15.22 -4.49 20.34
N ALA A 55 15.00 -5.54 19.56
CA ALA A 55 15.90 -6.69 19.49
C ALA A 55 17.31 -6.28 19.07
N THR A 56 17.46 -5.37 18.09
CA THR A 56 18.76 -4.87 17.62
C THR A 56 19.61 -4.29 18.76
N VAL A 57 18.97 -3.65 19.74
CA VAL A 57 19.62 -2.97 20.87
C VAL A 57 19.71 -3.88 22.09
N ALA A 58 18.65 -4.62 22.39
CA ALA A 58 18.50 -5.36 23.65
C ALA A 58 19.03 -6.80 23.59
N ALA A 59 19.01 -7.45 22.41
CA ALA A 59 19.49 -8.84 22.28
C ALA A 59 20.95 -9.05 22.72
N PRO A 60 21.91 -8.13 22.43
CA PRO A 60 23.28 -8.31 22.87
C PRO A 60 23.48 -8.08 24.37
N LEU A 61 22.47 -7.59 25.10
CA LEU A 61 22.57 -7.29 26.52
C LEU A 61 22.29 -8.53 27.37
N PRO A 62 23.03 -8.75 28.50
CA PRO A 62 22.69 -9.78 29.44
C PRO A 62 21.36 -9.45 30.15
N ASP A 63 20.60 -10.49 30.60
CA ASP A 63 19.26 -10.33 31.18
C ASP A 63 19.19 -9.28 32.30
N ARG A 64 20.22 -9.23 33.16
CA ARG A 64 20.28 -8.22 34.25
C ARG A 64 20.34 -6.78 33.73
N ALA A 65 20.95 -6.53 32.61
CA ALA A 65 21.01 -5.21 31.98
C ALA A 65 19.71 -4.91 31.26
N ARG A 66 19.14 -5.90 30.57
CA ARG A 66 17.87 -5.81 29.85
C ARG A 66 16.70 -5.45 30.78
N ASN A 67 16.64 -6.07 31.96
CA ASN A 67 15.62 -5.77 32.97
C ASN A 67 15.71 -4.37 33.58
N ARG A 68 16.79 -3.63 33.32
CA ARG A 68 16.97 -2.24 33.76
C ARG A 68 16.63 -1.22 32.67
N LEU A 69 16.30 -1.67 31.44
CA LEU A 69 15.90 -0.78 30.37
C LEU A 69 14.60 -0.06 30.77
N ALA A 70 14.56 1.24 30.59
CA ALA A 70 13.37 2.04 30.77
C ALA A 70 12.63 2.13 29.42
N ALA A 71 11.30 1.94 29.43
CA ALA A 71 10.49 2.06 28.21
C ALA A 71 10.59 3.47 27.59
N GLU A 72 10.83 4.47 28.41
CA GLU A 72 10.99 5.87 27.97
C GLU A 72 12.17 6.06 27.01
N ASP A 73 13.25 5.28 27.17
CA ASP A 73 14.42 5.31 26.32
C ASP A 73 14.14 4.72 24.92
N PHE A 74 13.09 3.91 24.81
CA PHE A 74 12.71 3.17 23.59
C PHE A 74 11.28 3.47 23.11
N ARG A 75 10.68 4.58 23.56
CA ARG A 75 9.30 4.94 23.22
C ARG A 75 9.00 4.98 21.72
N ASP A 76 10.01 5.15 20.88
CA ASP A 76 9.88 5.11 19.42
C ASP A 76 9.89 3.68 18.85
N LEU A 77 10.25 2.69 19.65
CA LEU A 77 10.36 1.28 19.24
C LEU A 77 9.45 0.36 20.04
N VAL A 78 9.01 0.76 21.24
CA VAL A 78 8.14 -0.05 22.09
C VAL A 78 7.14 0.83 22.85
N ALA A 79 5.89 0.39 22.88
CA ALA A 79 4.81 0.96 23.68
C ALA A 79 4.22 -0.14 24.57
N PRO A 80 4.77 -0.33 25.78
CA PRO A 80 4.34 -1.42 26.69
C PRO A 80 2.88 -1.36 27.08
N GLU A 81 2.34 -0.15 27.26
CA GLU A 81 0.93 0.07 27.62
C GLU A 81 -0.03 -0.49 26.55
N SER A 82 0.36 -0.39 25.28
CA SER A 82 -0.39 -0.92 24.14
C SER A 82 0.07 -2.33 23.74
N ARG A 83 1.11 -2.86 24.39
CA ARG A 83 1.75 -4.15 24.12
C ARG A 83 2.14 -4.29 22.65
N VAL A 84 2.80 -3.28 22.11
CA VAL A 84 3.29 -3.28 20.76
C VAL A 84 4.75 -2.82 20.68
N ALA A 85 5.49 -3.41 19.77
CA ALA A 85 6.81 -2.94 19.36
C ALA A 85 6.84 -2.70 17.86
N LEU A 86 7.77 -1.87 17.42
CA LEU A 86 7.99 -1.54 16.02
C LEU A 86 9.32 -2.14 15.54
N VAL A 87 9.26 -2.80 14.41
CA VAL A 87 10.42 -3.14 13.60
C VAL A 87 10.45 -2.18 12.43
N ARG A 88 11.41 -1.26 12.43
CA ARG A 88 11.56 -0.19 11.43
C ARG A 88 12.56 -0.58 10.37
N ALA A 89 12.16 -0.49 9.13
CA ALA A 89 13.04 -0.67 7.98
C ALA A 89 12.81 0.44 6.95
N ARG A 90 13.58 0.43 5.88
CA ARG A 90 13.46 1.41 4.80
C ARG A 90 13.45 0.71 3.45
N VAL A 91 12.73 1.27 2.52
CA VAL A 91 12.67 0.84 1.12
C VAL A 91 13.12 1.96 0.19
N PRO A 92 13.67 1.64 -0.98
CA PRO A 92 13.97 2.63 -1.99
C PRO A 92 12.68 3.26 -2.52
N ASP A 93 12.74 4.53 -2.91
CA ASP A 93 11.61 5.22 -3.56
C ASP A 93 11.54 4.81 -5.05
N LEU A 94 11.04 3.62 -5.29
CA LEU A 94 10.83 3.06 -6.64
C LEU A 94 9.40 3.29 -7.16
N GLY A 95 8.58 3.99 -6.39
CA GLY A 95 7.15 4.14 -6.63
C GLY A 95 6.33 2.94 -6.13
N SER A 96 5.06 3.20 -5.83
CA SER A 96 4.15 2.26 -5.15
C SER A 96 4.01 0.91 -5.87
N ARG A 97 4.00 0.93 -7.21
CA ARG A 97 3.81 -0.30 -8.02
C ARG A 97 4.99 -1.26 -7.93
N ALA A 98 6.22 -0.73 -7.93
CA ALA A 98 7.41 -1.58 -7.85
C ALA A 98 7.54 -2.27 -6.48
N LEU A 99 7.05 -1.62 -5.42
CA LEU A 99 7.11 -2.13 -4.05
C LEU A 99 5.92 -3.04 -3.69
N GLU A 100 4.85 -3.03 -4.49
CA GLU A 100 3.63 -3.81 -4.25
C GLU A 100 3.93 -5.30 -4.06
N GLY A 101 4.69 -5.90 -4.97
CA GLY A 101 5.06 -7.30 -4.87
C GLY A 101 6.00 -7.62 -3.69
N VAL A 102 6.73 -6.63 -3.16
CA VAL A 102 7.52 -6.78 -1.94
C VAL A 102 6.58 -6.81 -0.73
N TYR A 103 5.65 -5.88 -0.65
CA TYR A 103 4.68 -5.81 0.46
C TYR A 103 3.77 -7.03 0.50
N ASP A 104 3.31 -7.52 -0.65
CA ASP A 104 2.47 -8.73 -0.71
C ASP A 104 3.23 -9.98 -0.21
N ARG A 105 4.54 -10.09 -0.50
CA ARG A 105 5.39 -11.17 0.04
C ARG A 105 5.56 -11.04 1.56
N VAL A 106 5.87 -9.84 2.05
CA VAL A 106 6.02 -9.60 3.49
C VAL A 106 4.72 -9.92 4.22
N ASP A 107 3.56 -9.45 3.71
CA ASP A 107 2.25 -9.76 4.29
C ASP A 107 1.99 -11.28 4.35
N ALA A 108 2.35 -12.02 3.30
CA ALA A 108 2.19 -13.48 3.27
C ALA A 108 3.07 -14.18 4.31
N GLU A 109 4.34 -13.77 4.46
CA GLU A 109 5.27 -14.35 5.44
C GLU A 109 4.89 -13.95 6.88
N LEU A 110 4.46 -12.72 7.12
CA LEU A 110 3.91 -12.28 8.41
C LEU A 110 2.64 -13.06 8.77
N GLY A 111 1.78 -13.33 7.79
CA GLY A 111 0.61 -14.18 7.97
C GLY A 111 0.97 -15.63 8.34
N GLU A 112 2.08 -16.17 7.83
CA GLU A 112 2.59 -17.48 8.24
C GLU A 112 3.14 -17.44 9.67
N LEU A 113 3.88 -16.38 10.01
CA LEU A 113 4.38 -16.16 11.37
C LEU A 113 3.23 -16.04 12.37
N GLN A 114 2.17 -15.30 12.01
CA GLN A 114 0.95 -15.16 12.79
C GLN A 114 0.29 -16.52 13.09
N ARG A 115 0.27 -17.45 12.13
CA ARG A 115 -0.28 -18.81 12.33
C ARG A 115 0.57 -19.67 13.26
N ARG A 116 1.89 -19.46 13.28
CA ARG A 116 2.83 -20.20 14.14
C ARG A 116 2.84 -19.68 15.57
N GLN A 117 2.51 -18.41 15.77
CA GLN A 117 2.51 -17.75 17.07
C GLN A 117 1.09 -17.24 17.43
N PRO A 118 0.17 -18.12 17.86
CA PRO A 118 -1.17 -17.71 18.24
C PRO A 118 -1.15 -16.75 19.44
N GLY A 119 -1.97 -15.70 19.37
CA GLY A 119 -1.99 -14.63 20.38
C GLY A 119 -1.06 -13.46 20.07
N TRP A 120 -0.13 -13.59 19.16
CA TRP A 120 0.68 -12.50 18.65
C TRP A 120 0.00 -11.81 17.45
N ARG A 121 0.38 -10.57 17.18
CA ARG A 121 -0.10 -9.80 16.04
C ARG A 121 1.07 -9.22 15.27
N PHE A 122 1.13 -9.49 13.97
CA PHE A 122 2.14 -8.98 13.05
C PHE A 122 1.44 -8.21 11.95
N GLU A 123 1.73 -6.92 11.81
CA GLU A 123 1.05 -6.05 10.85
C GLU A 123 2.05 -5.15 10.13
N LEU A 124 2.10 -5.27 8.81
CA LEU A 124 2.91 -4.40 7.96
C LEU A 124 2.24 -3.03 7.81
N THR A 125 2.98 -1.98 8.14
CA THR A 125 2.52 -0.59 8.11
C THR A 125 3.66 0.35 7.68
N GLY A 126 3.49 1.63 7.90
CA GLY A 126 4.43 2.67 7.48
C GLY A 126 3.92 3.49 6.32
N MET A 127 4.48 4.68 6.15
CA MET A 127 3.99 5.65 5.16
C MET A 127 4.00 5.11 3.73
N SER A 128 5.03 4.35 3.35
CA SER A 128 5.14 3.77 2.02
C SER A 128 4.09 2.69 1.75
N VAL A 129 3.80 1.85 2.76
CA VAL A 129 2.79 0.78 2.67
C VAL A 129 1.39 1.37 2.60
N VAL A 130 1.07 2.29 3.50
CA VAL A 130 -0.23 2.97 3.54
C VAL A 130 -0.47 3.74 2.25
N SER A 131 0.52 4.49 1.76
CA SER A 131 0.42 5.18 0.46
C SER A 131 0.18 4.22 -0.69
N ALA A 132 0.91 3.11 -0.76
CA ALA A 132 0.73 2.13 -1.84
C ALA A 132 -0.66 1.50 -1.81
N ARG A 133 -1.15 1.12 -0.62
CA ARG A 133 -2.49 0.55 -0.44
C ARG A 133 -3.59 1.57 -0.77
N ASN A 134 -3.47 2.81 -0.31
CA ASN A 134 -4.43 3.88 -0.57
C ASN A 134 -4.49 4.22 -2.06
N ILE A 135 -3.35 4.32 -2.74
CA ILE A 135 -3.30 4.58 -4.18
C ILE A 135 -3.97 3.44 -4.95
N ARG A 136 -3.71 2.17 -4.59
CA ARG A 136 -4.36 1.01 -5.22
C ARG A 136 -5.87 1.04 -5.04
N GLN A 137 -6.34 1.31 -3.83
CA GLN A 137 -7.78 1.43 -3.55
C GLN A 137 -8.40 2.59 -4.33
N LEU A 138 -7.77 3.77 -4.31
CA LEU A 138 -8.24 4.94 -5.02
C LEU A 138 -8.37 4.69 -6.54
N VAL A 139 -7.36 4.07 -7.16
CA VAL A 139 -7.41 3.74 -8.59
C VAL A 139 -8.53 2.75 -8.90
N ARG A 140 -8.75 1.77 -8.03
CA ARG A 140 -9.84 0.80 -8.18
C ARG A 140 -11.21 1.47 -8.06
N ASP A 141 -11.39 2.31 -7.03
CA ASP A 141 -12.65 3.00 -6.76
C ASP A 141 -12.99 3.99 -7.88
N LEU A 142 -12.00 4.76 -8.33
CA LEU A 142 -12.16 5.67 -9.47
C LEU A 142 -12.44 4.90 -10.78
N GLY A 143 -11.77 3.77 -11.00
CA GLY A 143 -12.02 2.92 -12.18
C GLY A 143 -13.43 2.33 -12.19
N SER A 144 -13.93 1.87 -11.03
CA SER A 144 -15.30 1.37 -10.91
C SER A 144 -16.33 2.49 -11.09
N SER A 145 -16.05 3.69 -10.59
CA SER A 145 -16.88 4.88 -10.80
C SER A 145 -16.95 5.26 -12.28
N LEU A 146 -15.82 5.26 -12.98
CA LEU A 146 -15.76 5.52 -14.42
C LEU A 146 -16.61 4.51 -15.22
N PHE A 147 -16.54 3.23 -14.86
CA PHE A 147 -17.37 2.21 -15.50
C PHE A 147 -18.86 2.47 -15.27
N LEU A 148 -19.26 2.77 -14.03
CA LEU A 148 -20.65 3.10 -13.69
C LEU A 148 -21.14 4.33 -14.45
N GLU A 149 -20.30 5.36 -14.58
CA GLU A 149 -20.58 6.59 -15.33
C GLU A 149 -20.88 6.27 -16.80
N VAL A 150 -20.06 5.45 -17.46
CA VAL A 150 -20.30 5.00 -18.85
C VAL A 150 -21.64 4.28 -18.97
N VAL A 151 -21.99 3.41 -18.03
CA VAL A 151 -23.27 2.69 -18.03
C VAL A 151 -24.44 3.65 -17.89
N VAL A 152 -24.37 4.58 -16.94
CA VAL A 152 -25.44 5.58 -16.71
C VAL A 152 -25.63 6.46 -17.94
N ILE A 153 -24.57 6.96 -18.53
CA ILE A 153 -24.59 7.74 -19.77
C ILE A 153 -25.24 6.93 -20.90
N GLY A 154 -24.86 5.67 -21.07
CA GLY A 154 -25.44 4.78 -22.06
C GLY A 154 -26.95 4.61 -21.89
N VAL A 155 -27.42 4.47 -20.66
CA VAL A 155 -28.87 4.38 -20.37
C VAL A 155 -29.58 5.68 -20.70
N ILE A 156 -29.00 6.83 -20.32
CA ILE A 156 -29.59 8.14 -20.61
C ILE A 156 -29.70 8.35 -22.13
N LEU A 157 -28.64 8.07 -22.87
CA LEU A 157 -28.64 8.19 -24.33
C LEU A 157 -29.62 7.22 -24.99
N ALA A 158 -29.71 5.97 -24.52
CA ALA A 158 -30.68 4.99 -25.01
C ALA A 158 -32.15 5.46 -24.80
N CYS A 159 -32.43 6.07 -23.65
CA CYS A 159 -33.72 6.66 -23.35
C CYS A 159 -34.02 7.89 -24.23
N ALA A 160 -33.06 8.79 -24.39
CA ALA A 160 -33.18 9.99 -25.19
C ALA A 160 -33.47 9.67 -26.67
N PHE A 161 -32.73 8.71 -27.23
CA PHE A 161 -32.96 8.24 -28.60
C PHE A 161 -34.10 7.24 -28.77
N ARG A 162 -34.73 6.80 -27.65
CA ARG A 162 -35.75 5.75 -27.66
C ARG A 162 -35.28 4.46 -28.39
N SER A 163 -34.00 4.20 -28.40
CA SER A 163 -33.37 3.07 -29.07
C SER A 163 -32.10 2.66 -28.32
N PRO A 164 -32.05 1.42 -27.80
CA PRO A 164 -30.83 0.96 -27.10
C PRO A 164 -29.62 0.87 -28.02
N LEU A 165 -29.85 0.57 -29.32
CA LEU A 165 -28.78 0.50 -30.32
C LEU A 165 -28.17 1.90 -30.58
N ALA A 166 -29.03 2.92 -30.73
CA ALA A 166 -28.57 4.30 -30.91
C ALA A 166 -27.77 4.78 -29.68
N GLY A 167 -28.24 4.49 -28.45
CA GLY A 167 -27.51 4.79 -27.23
C GLY A 167 -26.14 4.14 -27.19
N LEU A 168 -26.04 2.86 -27.56
CA LEU A 168 -24.78 2.14 -27.58
C LEU A 168 -23.80 2.71 -28.63
N VAL A 169 -24.27 3.02 -29.83
CA VAL A 169 -23.47 3.62 -30.91
C VAL A 169 -22.95 5.00 -30.48
N SER A 170 -23.77 5.79 -29.80
CA SER A 170 -23.41 7.13 -29.28
C SER A 170 -22.35 7.08 -28.16
N LEU A 171 -22.17 5.96 -27.47
CA LEU A 171 -21.09 5.77 -26.51
C LEU A 171 -19.72 5.61 -27.18
N VAL A 172 -19.66 5.12 -28.40
CA VAL A 172 -18.38 4.82 -29.08
C VAL A 172 -17.47 6.07 -29.14
N PRO A 173 -17.89 7.24 -29.63
CA PRO A 173 -17.02 8.43 -29.67
C PRO A 173 -16.59 8.90 -28.26
N ASN A 174 -17.38 8.65 -27.23
CA ASN A 174 -17.10 9.05 -25.86
C ASN A 174 -16.09 8.13 -25.18
N VAL A 175 -16.19 6.81 -25.42
CA VAL A 175 -15.31 5.79 -24.80
C VAL A 175 -14.01 5.61 -25.59
N PHE A 176 -14.01 5.87 -26.91
CA PHE A 176 -12.86 5.68 -27.79
C PHE A 176 -11.60 6.45 -27.33
N PRO A 177 -11.63 7.76 -26.99
CA PRO A 177 -10.44 8.46 -26.48
C PRO A 177 -9.87 7.83 -25.22
N LEU A 178 -10.72 7.37 -24.30
CA LEU A 178 -10.30 6.72 -23.04
C LEU A 178 -9.59 5.40 -23.31
N THR A 179 -10.11 4.60 -24.24
CA THR A 179 -9.48 3.32 -24.61
C THR A 179 -8.14 3.53 -25.31
N VAL A 180 -8.03 4.53 -26.17
CA VAL A 180 -6.77 4.87 -26.87
C VAL A 180 -5.72 5.32 -25.86
N ILE A 181 -6.03 6.24 -24.95
CA ILE A 181 -5.10 6.75 -23.95
C ILE A 181 -4.74 5.64 -22.96
N GLY A 182 -5.71 4.83 -22.50
CA GLY A 182 -5.49 3.69 -21.63
C GLY A 182 -4.55 2.67 -22.28
N SER A 183 -4.76 2.35 -23.55
CA SER A 183 -3.89 1.43 -24.30
C SER A 183 -2.48 1.99 -24.46
N LEU A 184 -2.32 3.29 -24.70
CA LEU A 184 -1.02 3.93 -24.77
C LEU A 184 -0.26 3.90 -23.45
N LEU A 185 -0.94 4.12 -22.32
CA LEU A 185 -0.34 3.99 -20.99
C LEU A 185 0.18 2.57 -20.74
N VAL A 186 -0.61 1.56 -21.08
CA VAL A 186 -0.18 0.14 -20.97
C VAL A 186 1.02 -0.13 -21.89
N ALA A 187 0.97 0.33 -23.15
CA ALA A 187 2.04 0.11 -24.13
C ALA A 187 3.36 0.81 -23.71
N THR A 188 3.28 1.95 -23.05
CA THR A 188 4.45 2.69 -22.54
C THR A 188 4.92 2.23 -21.16
N GLY A 189 4.27 1.22 -20.56
CA GLY A 189 4.61 0.69 -19.23
C GLY A 189 4.33 1.68 -18.08
N ARG A 190 3.59 2.75 -18.36
CA ARG A 190 3.21 3.74 -17.33
C ARG A 190 2.03 3.22 -16.52
N SER A 191 2.11 3.41 -15.21
CA SER A 191 1.00 3.08 -14.30
C SER A 191 -0.13 4.06 -14.45
N LEU A 192 -1.36 3.59 -14.33
CA LEU A 192 -2.49 4.43 -13.98
C LEU A 192 -2.22 5.03 -12.59
N ASP A 193 -2.16 6.34 -12.53
CA ASP A 193 -2.11 7.10 -11.30
C ASP A 193 -3.46 7.80 -11.04
N PRO A 194 -3.73 8.28 -9.83
CA PRO A 194 -4.98 8.96 -9.51
C PRO A 194 -5.25 10.17 -10.40
N ALA A 195 -4.22 10.92 -10.78
CA ALA A 195 -4.36 12.10 -11.62
C ALA A 195 -4.84 11.71 -13.03
N THR A 196 -4.30 10.63 -13.60
CA THR A 196 -4.73 10.10 -14.90
C THR A 196 -6.20 9.67 -14.88
N VAL A 197 -6.67 9.01 -13.81
CA VAL A 197 -8.07 8.58 -13.71
C VAL A 197 -9.01 9.78 -13.56
N ILE A 198 -8.62 10.80 -12.79
CA ILE A 198 -9.39 12.05 -12.70
C ILE A 198 -9.51 12.73 -14.08
N VAL A 199 -8.42 12.77 -14.84
CA VAL A 199 -8.44 13.31 -16.21
C VAL A 199 -9.40 12.51 -17.10
N PHE A 200 -9.45 11.19 -16.98
CA PHE A 200 -10.39 10.35 -17.71
C PHE A 200 -11.86 10.70 -17.41
N ASN A 201 -12.20 10.87 -16.13
CA ASN A 201 -13.56 11.26 -15.74
C ASN A 201 -13.95 12.63 -16.30
N VAL A 202 -13.04 13.61 -16.25
CA VAL A 202 -13.26 14.93 -16.83
C VAL A 202 -13.41 14.86 -18.36
N CYS A 203 -12.56 14.10 -19.04
CA CYS A 203 -12.66 13.93 -20.51
C CYS A 203 -13.97 13.24 -20.91
N LEU A 204 -14.42 12.25 -20.16
CA LEU A 204 -15.69 11.57 -20.41
C LEU A 204 -16.87 12.54 -20.25
N GLY A 205 -16.90 13.34 -19.17
CA GLY A 205 -17.94 14.35 -18.94
C GLY A 205 -18.02 15.37 -20.07
N LEU A 206 -16.89 15.89 -20.53
CA LEU A 206 -16.84 16.83 -21.66
C LEU A 206 -17.31 16.21 -22.97
N ALA A 207 -16.90 14.98 -23.27
CA ALA A 207 -17.30 14.29 -24.50
C ALA A 207 -18.83 14.03 -24.56
N VAL A 208 -19.43 13.75 -23.40
CA VAL A 208 -20.88 13.57 -23.29
C VAL A 208 -21.62 14.88 -23.50
N ASP A 209 -21.12 15.97 -22.90
CA ASP A 209 -21.71 17.31 -23.07
C ASP A 209 -21.74 17.71 -24.54
N ASP A 210 -20.63 17.53 -25.27
CA ASP A 210 -20.56 17.75 -26.70
C ASP A 210 -21.55 16.88 -27.49
N THR A 211 -21.73 15.63 -27.10
CA THR A 211 -22.67 14.72 -27.77
C THR A 211 -24.11 15.15 -27.56
N VAL A 212 -24.47 15.66 -26.39
CA VAL A 212 -25.82 16.16 -26.09
C VAL A 212 -26.11 17.49 -26.79
N HIS A 213 -25.08 18.35 -26.92
CA HIS A 213 -25.23 19.67 -27.59
C HIS A 213 -25.36 19.58 -29.12
N LEU A 214 -24.84 18.53 -29.74
CA LEU A 214 -24.92 18.29 -31.18
C LEU A 214 -26.26 17.67 -31.62
N MET A 215 -27.19 17.42 -30.71
CA MET A 215 -28.50 16.83 -30.94
C MET A 215 -29.62 17.84 -30.75
#